data_fa3f1ab98b952dad601aa31ed0787d98
#
_entry.id   fa3f1ab98b952dad601aa31ed0787d98
#
_cell.length_a   1.000
_cell.length_b   1.000
_cell.length_c   1.000
_cell.angle_alpha   90.00
_cell.angle_beta   90.00
_cell.angle_gamma   90.00
#
_symmetry.space_group_name_H-M   'P 1'
#
loop_
_entity.id
_entity.type
_entity.pdbx_description
1 polymer ?
#
loop_
_entity_poly.entity_id
_entity_poly.type
_entity_poly.pdbx_seq_one_letter_code
_entity_poly.pdbx_strand_id
1 'polypeptide(L)'
;MKFLEYFSTLMNSPQVLFGAIEAGGTKFVCAVGSGPDDIRAQERFDTTLPAETIGRCLAFLQRFDGLAAVGIAAFGPLDLQPASATYGCITSTPKTGWQNTSLAGAFSRALGLPVGIDTDVNGAALGEWRWGAAQNLDNFLYLTIGTGIGGGAFVNGRVVHGLLHPEMGHIRVPHDWAADPFAGSCPFHGDCLEGLATGVAMEKRWGQKAETLPVGHPAWELEAHYLALALANYVCVLSPQRIIMGGGVMSQPQLLPLVRRKLVSLLGGYVQAAEILEHADRYVVAPALGSRAGVLGALALAQSVL
;
A
#
# COMPACT_ATOMS: atom_id res chain seq x y z
N MET A 1 -16.60 31.59 -31.92
CA MET A 1 -15.95 30.57 -32.74
C MET A 1 -14.56 30.18 -32.22
N LYS A 2 -13.67 31.10 -31.88
CA LYS A 2 -12.32 30.79 -31.37
C LYS A 2 -12.22 30.03 -30.03
N PHE A 3 -13.20 30.12 -29.15
CA PHE A 3 -13.20 29.47 -27.83
C PHE A 3 -13.49 27.97 -27.92
N LEU A 4 -14.35 27.55 -28.85
CA LEU A 4 -14.67 26.14 -29.10
C LEU A 4 -13.53 25.40 -29.84
N GLU A 5 -12.80 26.08 -30.71
CA GLU A 5 -11.61 25.52 -31.38
C GLU A 5 -10.45 25.32 -30.40
N TYR A 6 -10.26 26.24 -29.42
CA TYR A 6 -9.24 26.12 -28.40
C TYR A 6 -9.52 24.93 -27.45
N PHE A 7 -10.78 24.70 -27.05
CA PHE A 7 -11.17 23.54 -26.28
C PHE A 7 -11.04 22.22 -27.05
N SER A 8 -11.34 22.21 -28.34
CA SER A 8 -11.18 21.02 -29.18
C SER A 8 -9.70 20.64 -29.39
N THR A 9 -8.82 21.62 -29.41
CA THR A 9 -7.37 21.40 -29.54
C THR A 9 -6.75 20.87 -28.22
N LEU A 10 -7.26 21.29 -27.05
CA LEU A 10 -6.86 20.75 -25.77
C LEU A 10 -7.35 19.30 -25.52
N MET A 11 -8.51 18.95 -26.09
CA MET A 11 -9.05 17.59 -26.04
C MET A 11 -8.31 16.60 -26.97
N ASN A 12 -7.57 17.10 -27.98
CA ASN A 12 -6.86 16.29 -28.98
C ASN A 12 -5.34 16.23 -28.77
N SER A 13 -4.81 16.71 -27.65
CA SER A 13 -3.42 16.40 -27.29
C SER A 13 -3.32 14.91 -27.02
N PRO A 14 -2.43 14.15 -27.65
CA PRO A 14 -2.28 12.73 -27.35
C PRO A 14 -2.00 12.59 -25.86
N GLN A 15 -2.93 11.97 -25.12
CA GLN A 15 -2.76 11.72 -23.70
C GLN A 15 -1.54 10.82 -23.53
N VAL A 16 -0.55 11.31 -22.76
CA VAL A 16 0.67 10.57 -22.46
C VAL A 16 0.29 9.28 -21.71
N LEU A 17 0.71 8.15 -22.25
CA LEU A 17 0.44 6.85 -21.68
C LEU A 17 1.57 6.36 -20.79
N PHE A 18 1.18 5.67 -19.74
CA PHE A 18 2.09 5.09 -18.76
C PHE A 18 1.78 3.62 -18.54
N GLY A 19 2.84 2.84 -18.33
CA GLY A 19 2.72 1.49 -17.81
C GLY A 19 2.70 1.51 -16.28
N ALA A 20 1.88 0.68 -15.67
CA ALA A 20 1.78 0.52 -14.23
C ALA A 20 1.86 -0.95 -13.85
N ILE A 21 2.63 -1.27 -12.81
CA ILE A 21 2.78 -2.63 -12.29
C ILE A 21 2.61 -2.60 -10.77
N GLU A 22 1.52 -3.16 -10.28
CA GLU A 22 1.39 -3.53 -8.87
C GLU A 22 1.97 -4.94 -8.72
N ALA A 23 3.16 -5.03 -8.17
CA ALA A 23 3.91 -6.25 -8.00
C ALA A 23 3.70 -6.79 -6.58
N GLY A 24 2.68 -7.62 -6.37
CA GLY A 24 2.40 -8.24 -5.09
C GLY A 24 3.06 -9.62 -4.91
N GLY A 25 3.23 -10.07 -3.67
CA GLY A 25 3.81 -11.38 -3.39
C GLY A 25 2.98 -12.58 -3.87
N THR A 26 1.70 -12.38 -4.20
CA THR A 26 0.78 -13.45 -4.67
C THR A 26 0.36 -13.23 -6.13
N LYS A 27 0.20 -11.98 -6.54
CA LYS A 27 -0.25 -11.59 -7.88
C LYS A 27 0.47 -10.33 -8.33
N PHE A 28 0.66 -10.19 -9.64
CA PHE A 28 1.00 -8.94 -10.31
C PHE A 28 -0.23 -8.42 -11.05
N VAL A 29 -0.44 -7.10 -11.00
CA VAL A 29 -1.45 -6.41 -11.81
C VAL A 29 -0.73 -5.42 -12.69
N CYS A 30 -0.87 -5.57 -14.01
CA CYS A 30 -0.33 -4.63 -14.99
C CYS A 30 -1.46 -3.80 -15.57
N ALA A 31 -1.23 -2.52 -15.77
CA ALA A 31 -2.17 -1.63 -16.44
C ALA A 31 -1.45 -0.65 -17.37
N VAL A 32 -2.18 -0.12 -18.33
CA VAL A 32 -1.76 0.98 -19.19
C VAL A 32 -2.85 2.04 -19.16
N GLY A 33 -2.45 3.29 -18.93
CA GLY A 33 -3.39 4.40 -18.86
C GLY A 33 -2.71 5.73 -18.57
N SER A 34 -3.52 6.76 -18.34
CA SER A 34 -3.07 8.10 -17.97
C SER A 34 -3.60 8.58 -16.61
N GLY A 35 -4.54 7.87 -16.01
CA GLY A 35 -5.16 8.22 -14.73
C GLY A 35 -6.29 7.28 -14.35
N PRO A 36 -6.98 7.55 -13.22
CA PRO A 36 -8.04 6.65 -12.70
C PRO A 36 -9.24 6.49 -13.64
N ASP A 37 -9.50 7.49 -14.49
CA ASP A 37 -10.60 7.50 -15.44
C ASP A 37 -10.19 7.08 -16.86
N ASP A 38 -8.90 6.83 -17.09
CA ASP A 38 -8.36 6.36 -18.37
C ASP A 38 -7.39 5.20 -18.15
N ILE A 39 -7.93 4.05 -17.79
CA ILE A 39 -7.24 2.75 -17.80
C ILE A 39 -7.65 2.01 -19.06
N ARG A 40 -6.78 1.97 -20.06
CA ARG A 40 -7.05 1.40 -21.39
C ARG A 40 -6.97 -0.10 -21.43
N ALA A 41 -6.10 -0.67 -20.60
CA ALA A 41 -5.95 -2.13 -20.46
C ALA A 41 -5.44 -2.47 -19.07
N GLN A 42 -5.84 -3.65 -18.59
CA GLN A 42 -5.36 -4.21 -17.34
C GLN A 42 -5.35 -5.73 -17.44
N GLU A 43 -4.27 -6.34 -16.95
CA GLU A 43 -4.16 -7.81 -16.80
C GLU A 43 -3.61 -8.18 -15.43
N ARG A 44 -3.97 -9.37 -14.97
CA ARG A 44 -3.52 -9.92 -13.70
C ARG A 44 -2.81 -11.24 -13.94
N PHE A 45 -1.67 -11.42 -13.30
CA PHE A 45 -0.85 -12.62 -13.35
C PHE A 45 -0.57 -13.14 -11.94
N ASP A 46 -0.51 -14.45 -11.78
CA ASP A 46 -0.02 -15.04 -10.53
C ASP A 46 1.49 -14.79 -10.40
N THR A 47 1.94 -14.53 -9.19
CA THR A 47 3.37 -14.37 -8.89
C THR A 47 4.03 -15.73 -8.81
N THR A 48 4.74 -16.11 -9.87
CA THR A 48 5.53 -17.33 -9.99
C THR A 48 7.03 -17.02 -9.85
N LEU A 49 7.90 -17.65 -10.60
CA LEU A 49 9.32 -17.30 -10.65
C LEU A 49 9.54 -15.95 -11.35
N PRO A 50 10.58 -15.18 -10.97
CA PRO A 50 10.82 -13.84 -11.50
C PRO A 50 10.83 -13.77 -13.03
N ALA A 51 11.58 -14.64 -13.69
CA ALA A 51 11.71 -14.61 -15.13
C ALA A 51 10.36 -14.80 -15.85
N GLU A 52 9.51 -15.68 -15.35
CA GLU A 52 8.18 -15.93 -15.92
C GLU A 52 7.24 -14.74 -15.66
N THR A 53 7.15 -14.28 -14.40
CA THR A 53 6.24 -13.19 -14.02
C THR A 53 6.63 -11.89 -14.72
N ILE A 54 7.93 -11.53 -14.70
CA ILE A 54 8.45 -10.33 -15.38
C ILE A 54 8.23 -10.45 -16.90
N GLY A 55 8.48 -11.63 -17.48
CA GLY A 55 8.25 -11.87 -18.90
C GLY A 55 6.80 -11.64 -19.33
N ARG A 56 5.82 -12.08 -18.53
CA ARG A 56 4.38 -11.83 -18.77
C ARG A 56 4.04 -10.34 -18.69
N CYS A 57 4.58 -9.63 -17.71
CA CYS A 57 4.37 -8.19 -17.59
C CYS A 57 4.98 -7.42 -18.76
N LEU A 58 6.19 -7.79 -19.20
CA LEU A 58 6.83 -7.19 -20.37
C LEU A 58 6.02 -7.45 -21.64
N ALA A 59 5.58 -8.69 -21.88
CA ALA A 59 4.74 -9.04 -23.02
C ALA A 59 3.42 -8.25 -23.04
N PHE A 60 2.83 -7.97 -21.86
CA PHE A 60 1.66 -7.11 -21.75
C PHE A 60 1.99 -5.68 -22.15
N LEU A 61 3.03 -5.06 -21.57
CA LEU A 61 3.36 -3.66 -21.82
C LEU A 61 3.82 -3.41 -23.25
N GLN A 62 4.54 -4.35 -23.87
CA GLN A 62 5.02 -4.25 -25.25
C GLN A 62 3.91 -4.27 -26.32
N ARG A 63 2.67 -4.53 -25.95
CA ARG A 63 1.52 -4.40 -26.87
C ARG A 63 1.09 -2.94 -27.10
N PHE A 64 1.65 -2.01 -26.33
CA PHE A 64 1.27 -0.60 -26.37
C PHE A 64 2.44 0.27 -26.78
N ASP A 65 2.29 0.94 -27.92
CA ASP A 65 3.26 1.90 -28.40
C ASP A 65 3.14 3.24 -27.64
N GLY A 66 4.24 3.99 -27.54
CA GLY A 66 4.24 5.35 -27.02
C GLY A 66 4.08 5.46 -25.50
N LEU A 67 4.39 4.42 -24.74
CA LEU A 67 4.51 4.53 -23.27
C LEU A 67 5.66 5.49 -22.94
N ALA A 68 5.41 6.48 -22.07
CA ALA A 68 6.40 7.47 -21.67
C ALA A 68 7.29 6.97 -20.52
N ALA A 69 6.72 6.24 -19.60
CA ALA A 69 7.41 5.65 -18.44
C ALA A 69 6.64 4.47 -17.89
N VAL A 70 7.27 3.71 -17.00
CA VAL A 70 6.67 2.62 -16.23
C VAL A 70 6.82 2.88 -14.74
N GLY A 71 5.76 2.67 -13.96
CA GLY A 71 5.81 2.70 -12.51
C GLY A 71 5.59 1.32 -11.91
N ILE A 72 6.31 1.02 -10.85
CA ILE A 72 6.28 -0.27 -10.17
C ILE A 72 6.04 -0.03 -8.68
N ALA A 73 4.91 -0.50 -8.17
CA ALA A 73 4.60 -0.57 -6.74
C ALA A 73 4.81 -2.02 -6.30
N ALA A 74 5.89 -2.33 -5.59
CA ALA A 74 6.34 -3.70 -5.39
C ALA A 74 6.38 -4.13 -3.92
N PHE A 75 6.09 -5.43 -3.68
CA PHE A 75 6.39 -6.05 -2.41
C PHE A 75 7.90 -5.98 -2.13
N GLY A 76 8.25 -5.96 -0.85
CA GLY A 76 9.63 -5.78 -0.43
C GLY A 76 10.22 -6.95 0.36
N PRO A 77 11.32 -6.65 1.07
CA PRO A 77 12.01 -5.35 1.12
C PRO A 77 12.70 -4.96 -0.19
N LEU A 78 12.73 -3.65 -0.47
CA LEU A 78 13.35 -3.08 -1.68
C LEU A 78 14.60 -2.27 -1.32
N ASP A 79 15.58 -2.27 -2.21
CA ASP A 79 16.62 -1.26 -2.19
C ASP A 79 16.15 -0.03 -2.97
N LEU A 80 15.85 1.05 -2.25
CA LEU A 80 15.38 2.32 -2.79
C LEU A 80 16.41 3.45 -2.62
N GLN A 81 17.67 3.12 -2.31
CA GLN A 81 18.75 4.11 -2.22
C GLN A 81 19.24 4.51 -3.62
N PRO A 82 19.05 5.76 -4.06
CA PRO A 82 19.34 6.16 -5.45
C PRO A 82 20.79 5.93 -5.88
N ALA A 83 21.74 5.99 -4.93
CA ALA A 83 23.17 5.77 -5.20
C ALA A 83 23.58 4.30 -5.14
N SER A 84 22.67 3.39 -4.80
CA SER A 84 22.99 1.97 -4.68
C SER A 84 23.12 1.30 -6.04
N ALA A 85 24.08 0.40 -6.18
CA ALA A 85 24.23 -0.43 -7.37
C ALA A 85 23.07 -1.43 -7.54
N THR A 86 22.31 -1.69 -6.47
CA THR A 86 21.15 -2.58 -6.44
C THR A 86 19.84 -1.81 -6.32
N TYR A 87 19.81 -0.51 -6.67
CA TYR A 87 18.59 0.27 -6.69
C TYR A 87 17.48 -0.41 -7.50
N GLY A 88 16.29 -0.49 -6.92
CA GLY A 88 15.13 -1.13 -7.53
C GLY A 88 15.16 -2.65 -7.53
N CYS A 89 16.03 -3.25 -6.70
CA CYS A 89 16.03 -4.69 -6.46
C CYS A 89 15.15 -5.07 -5.26
N ILE A 90 14.47 -6.19 -5.36
CA ILE A 90 13.92 -6.90 -4.20
C ILE A 90 15.11 -7.52 -3.46
N THR A 91 15.20 -7.30 -2.13
CA THR A 91 16.35 -7.76 -1.34
C THR A 91 16.06 -9.08 -0.60
N SER A 92 15.90 -9.05 0.71
CA SER A 92 15.79 -10.23 1.59
C SER A 92 14.36 -10.74 1.77
N THR A 93 13.59 -10.84 0.69
CA THR A 93 12.22 -11.34 0.75
C THR A 93 12.14 -12.84 1.10
N PRO A 94 11.13 -13.29 1.86
CA PRO A 94 10.87 -14.72 2.04
C PRO A 94 10.29 -15.40 0.80
N LYS A 95 9.89 -14.66 -0.22
CA LYS A 95 9.33 -15.19 -1.46
C LYS A 95 10.42 -15.93 -2.25
N THR A 96 10.24 -17.23 -2.40
CA THR A 96 11.22 -18.12 -3.06
C THR A 96 11.56 -17.63 -4.48
N GLY A 97 12.87 -17.52 -4.76
CA GLY A 97 13.42 -17.11 -6.04
C GLY A 97 13.42 -15.61 -6.32
N TRP A 98 12.79 -14.78 -5.47
CA TRP A 98 12.70 -13.33 -5.67
C TRP A 98 13.81 -12.53 -4.99
N GLN A 99 14.59 -13.14 -4.13
CA GLN A 99 15.73 -12.48 -3.49
C GLN A 99 16.74 -11.96 -4.53
N ASN A 100 17.22 -10.74 -4.33
CA ASN A 100 18.18 -10.05 -5.21
C ASN A 100 17.69 -9.88 -6.66
N THR A 101 16.38 -9.87 -6.90
CA THR A 101 15.80 -9.66 -8.22
C THR A 101 15.84 -8.17 -8.58
N SER A 102 16.57 -7.83 -9.66
CA SER A 102 16.61 -6.47 -10.21
C SER A 102 15.29 -6.16 -10.95
N LEU A 103 14.28 -5.70 -10.22
CA LEU A 103 12.94 -5.49 -10.77
C LEU A 103 12.92 -4.25 -11.68
N ALA A 104 13.28 -3.06 -11.17
CA ALA A 104 13.32 -1.84 -11.98
C ALA A 104 14.26 -1.96 -13.17
N GLY A 105 15.46 -2.53 -12.96
CA GLY A 105 16.43 -2.73 -14.03
C GLY A 105 15.97 -3.70 -15.13
N ALA A 106 15.17 -4.72 -14.81
CA ALA A 106 14.63 -5.63 -15.81
C ALA A 106 13.69 -4.89 -16.78
N PHE A 107 12.76 -4.08 -16.26
CA PHE A 107 11.83 -3.31 -17.09
C PHE A 107 12.50 -2.18 -17.84
N SER A 108 13.40 -1.43 -17.20
CA SER A 108 14.12 -0.32 -17.85
C SER A 108 14.96 -0.81 -19.04
N ARG A 109 15.69 -1.91 -18.88
CA ARG A 109 16.49 -2.49 -20.00
C ARG A 109 15.65 -3.04 -21.13
N ALA A 110 14.54 -3.72 -20.78
CA ALA A 110 13.71 -4.38 -21.81
C ALA A 110 12.85 -3.41 -22.62
N LEU A 111 12.43 -2.29 -22.00
CA LEU A 111 11.53 -1.32 -22.64
C LEU A 111 12.26 -0.05 -23.11
N GLY A 112 13.46 0.23 -22.61
CA GLY A 112 14.18 1.47 -22.90
C GLY A 112 13.51 2.72 -22.32
N LEU A 113 12.68 2.57 -21.27
CA LEU A 113 11.87 3.62 -20.67
C LEU A 113 12.34 3.97 -19.25
N PRO A 114 12.09 5.20 -18.78
CA PRO A 114 12.20 5.54 -17.36
C PRO A 114 11.31 4.64 -16.51
N VAL A 115 11.82 4.22 -15.34
CA VAL A 115 11.08 3.38 -14.39
C VAL A 115 11.08 4.03 -13.01
N GLY A 116 9.89 4.35 -12.51
CA GLY A 116 9.66 4.71 -11.11
C GLY A 116 9.34 3.47 -10.29
N ILE A 117 9.97 3.31 -9.13
CA ILE A 117 9.74 2.17 -8.25
C ILE A 117 9.65 2.61 -6.80
N ASP A 118 8.70 2.02 -6.07
CA ASP A 118 8.57 2.12 -4.63
C ASP A 118 7.89 0.86 -4.08
N THR A 119 7.73 0.76 -2.75
CA THR A 119 6.94 -0.31 -2.15
C THR A 119 5.48 -0.24 -2.57
N ASP A 120 4.79 -1.36 -2.52
CA ASP A 120 3.36 -1.47 -2.83
C ASP A 120 2.51 -0.52 -1.96
N VAL A 121 2.85 -0.36 -0.68
CA VAL A 121 2.17 0.55 0.24
C VAL A 121 2.49 2.02 -0.02
N ASN A 122 3.73 2.36 -0.36
CA ASN A 122 4.10 3.72 -0.77
C ASN A 122 3.45 4.09 -2.11
N GLY A 123 3.40 3.15 -3.04
CA GLY A 123 2.63 3.32 -4.28
C GLY A 123 1.16 3.59 -4.00
N ALA A 124 0.51 2.75 -3.18
CA ALA A 124 -0.89 2.95 -2.82
C ALA A 124 -1.13 4.30 -2.10
N ALA A 125 -0.21 4.70 -1.20
CA ALA A 125 -0.25 6.01 -0.55
C ALA A 125 -0.15 7.15 -1.58
N LEU A 126 0.75 7.05 -2.54
CA LEU A 126 0.90 8.04 -3.63
C LEU A 126 -0.35 8.13 -4.50
N GLY A 127 -0.99 6.99 -4.81
CA GLY A 127 -2.26 6.94 -5.51
C GLY A 127 -3.38 7.66 -4.75
N GLU A 128 -3.53 7.37 -3.46
CA GLU A 128 -4.51 8.01 -2.59
C GLU A 128 -4.24 9.52 -2.41
N TRP A 129 -2.97 9.93 -2.38
CA TRP A 129 -2.60 11.34 -2.37
C TRP A 129 -3.00 12.07 -3.63
N ARG A 130 -2.80 11.43 -4.78
CA ARG A 130 -3.04 12.04 -6.08
C ARG A 130 -4.52 12.07 -6.46
N TRP A 131 -5.27 11.00 -6.18
CA TRP A 131 -6.64 10.82 -6.68
C TRP A 131 -7.64 10.31 -5.65
N GLY A 132 -7.22 10.05 -4.42
CA GLY A 132 -8.05 9.39 -3.42
C GLY A 132 -8.25 10.16 -2.12
N ALA A 133 -8.23 9.42 -1.02
CA ALA A 133 -8.58 9.92 0.30
C ALA A 133 -7.55 10.89 0.91
N ALA A 134 -6.35 11.00 0.35
CA ALA A 134 -5.29 11.88 0.85
C ALA A 134 -5.04 13.12 -0.01
N GLN A 135 -5.94 13.47 -0.93
CA GLN A 135 -5.81 14.70 -1.72
C GLN A 135 -5.69 15.93 -0.80
N ASN A 136 -4.75 16.85 -1.15
CA ASN A 136 -4.45 18.08 -0.42
C ASN A 136 -3.93 17.88 1.01
N LEU A 137 -3.42 16.69 1.36
CA LEU A 137 -2.77 16.41 2.63
C LEU A 137 -1.26 16.31 2.45
N ASP A 138 -0.51 16.87 3.40
CA ASP A 138 0.96 16.81 3.41
C ASP A 138 1.49 15.71 4.34
N ASN A 139 0.67 15.31 5.33
CA ASN A 139 1.06 14.32 6.34
C ASN A 139 -0.07 13.31 6.53
N PHE A 140 0.12 12.09 6.07
CA PHE A 140 -0.86 11.02 6.25
C PHE A 140 -0.19 9.65 6.21
N LEU A 141 -0.92 8.63 6.63
CA LEU A 141 -0.50 7.24 6.59
C LEU A 141 -1.43 6.40 5.70
N TYR A 142 -0.86 5.49 4.96
CA TYR A 142 -1.57 4.40 4.32
C TYR A 142 -1.09 3.08 4.92
N LEU A 143 -2.03 2.29 5.42
CA LEU A 143 -1.76 0.96 5.97
C LEU A 143 -2.55 -0.08 5.19
N THR A 144 -1.92 -1.20 4.85
CA THR A 144 -2.60 -2.37 4.32
C THR A 144 -2.53 -3.51 5.32
N ILE A 145 -3.69 -4.08 5.66
CA ILE A 145 -3.81 -5.22 6.58
C ILE A 145 -4.39 -6.40 5.79
N GLY A 146 -3.53 -7.35 5.48
CA GLY A 146 -3.86 -8.51 4.65
C GLY A 146 -3.15 -9.78 5.15
N THR A 147 -2.40 -10.44 4.25
CA THR A 147 -1.49 -11.54 4.61
C THR A 147 -0.35 -11.05 5.50
N GLY A 148 0.16 -9.83 5.22
CA GLY A 148 1.07 -9.07 6.05
C GLY A 148 0.47 -7.72 6.42
N ILE A 149 1.24 -6.88 7.13
CA ILE A 149 0.94 -5.48 7.40
C ILE A 149 2.05 -4.62 6.82
N GLY A 150 1.71 -3.81 5.82
CA GLY A 150 2.60 -2.79 5.29
C GLY A 150 2.10 -1.38 5.60
N GLY A 151 3.02 -0.41 5.64
CA GLY A 151 2.67 0.99 5.87
C GLY A 151 3.50 1.95 5.04
N GLY A 152 2.84 2.87 4.35
CA GLY A 152 3.44 4.00 3.66
C GLY A 152 3.11 5.30 4.39
N ALA A 153 4.12 6.12 4.64
CA ALA A 153 3.98 7.41 5.30
C ALA A 153 4.30 8.55 4.33
N PHE A 154 3.45 9.56 4.32
CA PHE A 154 3.73 10.87 3.76
C PHE A 154 4.01 11.86 4.88
N VAL A 155 5.13 12.56 4.78
CA VAL A 155 5.52 13.62 5.71
C VAL A 155 6.03 14.80 4.91
N ASN A 156 5.45 15.98 5.14
CA ASN A 156 5.76 17.20 4.39
C ASN A 156 5.63 17.03 2.86
N GLY A 157 4.56 16.37 2.42
CA GLY A 157 4.25 16.16 1.01
C GLY A 157 5.16 15.16 0.28
N ARG A 158 5.92 14.35 1.02
CA ARG A 158 6.86 13.36 0.46
C ARG A 158 6.70 12.01 1.11
N VAL A 159 6.89 10.96 0.35
CA VAL A 159 7.03 9.60 0.87
C VAL A 159 8.25 9.51 1.78
N VAL A 160 8.08 8.84 2.91
CA VAL A 160 9.18 8.66 3.87
C VAL A 160 10.10 7.54 3.41
N HIS A 161 11.34 7.94 3.12
CA HIS A 161 12.48 7.04 2.94
C HIS A 161 13.60 7.48 3.90
N GLY A 162 14.33 6.52 4.44
CA GLY A 162 15.47 6.77 5.33
C GLY A 162 16.62 5.85 4.95
N LEU A 163 17.15 5.11 5.92
CA LEU A 163 18.12 4.05 5.65
C LEU A 163 17.51 2.99 4.72
N LEU A 164 16.26 2.65 4.99
CA LEU A 164 15.38 1.84 4.17
C LEU A 164 14.00 2.52 4.13
N HIS A 165 13.01 1.89 3.49
CA HIS A 165 11.60 2.28 3.67
C HIS A 165 11.08 1.83 5.05
N PRO A 166 10.06 2.50 5.63
CA PRO A 166 9.46 2.08 6.89
C PRO A 166 8.88 0.66 6.81
N GLU A 167 9.09 -0.10 7.87
CA GLU A 167 8.50 -1.44 8.08
C GLU A 167 7.49 -1.37 9.22
N MET A 168 6.41 -0.61 9.00
CA MET A 168 5.42 -0.25 10.03
C MET A 168 4.68 -1.46 10.60
N GLY A 169 4.55 -2.54 9.85
CA GLY A 169 3.95 -3.79 10.34
C GLY A 169 4.77 -4.50 11.42
N HIS A 170 6.06 -4.19 11.53
CA HIS A 170 6.94 -4.89 12.48
C HIS A 170 7.19 -4.14 13.79
N ILE A 171 6.44 -3.08 14.09
CA ILE A 171 6.51 -2.42 15.40
C ILE A 171 6.04 -3.36 16.51
N ARG A 172 6.59 -3.14 17.71
CA ARG A 172 6.13 -3.83 18.92
C ARG A 172 4.92 -3.08 19.49
N VAL A 173 3.89 -3.81 19.82
CA VAL A 173 2.71 -3.30 20.52
C VAL A 173 2.57 -4.04 21.86
N PRO A 174 1.98 -3.42 22.89
CA PRO A 174 1.67 -4.13 24.12
C PRO A 174 0.89 -5.42 23.87
N HIS A 175 1.34 -6.52 24.47
CA HIS A 175 0.72 -7.83 24.33
C HIS A 175 0.37 -8.37 25.71
N ASP A 176 -0.92 -8.54 25.99
CA ASP A 176 -1.42 -9.14 27.22
C ASP A 176 -1.51 -10.66 27.06
N TRP A 177 -0.46 -11.35 27.47
CA TRP A 177 -0.35 -12.82 27.39
C TRP A 177 -1.42 -13.59 28.20
N ALA A 178 -2.06 -12.94 29.19
CA ALA A 178 -3.15 -13.56 29.94
C ALA A 178 -4.48 -13.52 29.17
N ALA A 179 -4.71 -12.44 28.42
CA ALA A 179 -5.91 -12.27 27.60
C ALA A 179 -5.76 -12.92 26.20
N ASP A 180 -4.54 -12.92 25.66
CA ASP A 180 -4.23 -13.50 24.35
C ASP A 180 -2.95 -14.35 24.42
N PRO A 181 -3.04 -15.65 24.64
CA PRO A 181 -1.87 -16.53 24.75
C PRO A 181 -1.23 -16.87 23.40
N PHE A 182 -1.65 -16.26 22.30
CA PHE A 182 -1.14 -16.54 20.97
C PHE A 182 0.29 -15.97 20.78
N ALA A 183 1.25 -16.83 20.47
CA ALA A 183 2.68 -16.46 20.37
C ALA A 183 3.04 -15.54 19.18
N GLY A 184 2.07 -15.22 18.33
CA GLY A 184 2.29 -14.47 17.11
C GLY A 184 2.66 -15.37 15.92
N SER A 185 2.55 -14.80 14.72
CA SER A 185 2.79 -15.52 13.45
C SER A 185 3.99 -14.99 12.66
N CYS A 186 4.61 -13.89 13.08
CA CYS A 186 5.75 -13.31 12.38
C CYS A 186 7.00 -14.21 12.53
N PRO A 187 7.64 -14.63 11.43
CA PRO A 187 8.80 -15.53 11.50
C PRO A 187 10.06 -14.86 12.11
N PHE A 188 10.11 -13.53 12.15
CA PHE A 188 11.25 -12.78 12.68
C PHE A 188 11.03 -12.32 14.12
N HIS A 189 9.82 -11.90 14.47
CA HIS A 189 9.54 -11.19 15.72
C HIS A 189 8.49 -11.89 16.60
N GLY A 190 7.85 -12.96 16.13
CA GLY A 190 6.72 -13.59 16.83
C GLY A 190 5.53 -12.64 16.90
N ASP A 191 5.45 -11.87 17.98
CA ASP A 191 4.33 -11.02 18.41
C ASP A 191 4.46 -9.52 18.07
N CYS A 192 5.15 -9.15 16.99
CA CYS A 192 5.01 -7.80 16.46
C CYS A 192 3.60 -7.56 15.91
N LEU A 193 3.26 -6.33 15.52
CA LEU A 193 1.94 -5.98 14.98
C LEU A 193 1.50 -6.94 13.86
N GLU A 194 2.37 -7.19 12.88
CA GLU A 194 2.09 -8.14 11.79
C GLU A 194 1.84 -9.56 12.32
N GLY A 195 2.63 -9.97 13.32
CA GLY A 195 2.48 -11.27 13.96
C GLY A 195 1.17 -11.45 14.71
N LEU A 196 0.54 -10.37 15.16
CA LEU A 196 -0.67 -10.38 15.97
C LEU A 196 -1.95 -10.05 15.20
N ALA A 197 -1.86 -9.16 14.17
CA ALA A 197 -3.02 -8.51 13.57
C ALA A 197 -3.04 -8.63 12.02
N THR A 198 -2.77 -9.81 11.49
CA THR A 198 -2.92 -10.13 10.06
C THR A 198 -3.99 -11.20 9.86
N GLY A 199 -4.46 -11.36 8.62
CA GLY A 199 -5.32 -12.48 8.26
C GLY A 199 -4.70 -13.84 8.61
N VAL A 200 -3.38 -13.97 8.45
CA VAL A 200 -2.62 -15.19 8.86
C VAL A 200 -2.61 -15.36 10.36
N ALA A 201 -2.41 -14.29 11.13
CA ALA A 201 -2.46 -14.32 12.58
C ALA A 201 -3.86 -14.69 13.08
N MET A 202 -4.90 -14.10 12.50
CA MET A 202 -6.30 -14.42 12.80
C MET A 202 -6.61 -15.90 12.53
N GLU A 203 -6.24 -16.40 11.34
CA GLU A 203 -6.47 -17.81 10.97
C GLU A 203 -5.77 -18.78 11.94
N LYS A 204 -4.50 -18.50 12.26
CA LYS A 204 -3.75 -19.35 13.22
C LYS A 204 -4.29 -19.29 14.63
N ARG A 205 -4.73 -18.11 15.11
CA ARG A 205 -5.27 -17.91 16.46
C ARG A 205 -6.64 -18.53 16.62
N TRP A 206 -7.52 -18.41 15.63
CA TRP A 206 -8.93 -18.79 15.70
C TRP A 206 -9.27 -20.07 14.93
N GLY A 207 -8.33 -20.63 14.15
CA GLY A 207 -8.55 -21.83 13.33
C GLY A 207 -9.47 -21.60 12.12
N GLN A 208 -9.82 -20.35 11.82
CA GLN A 208 -10.72 -19.96 10.72
C GLN A 208 -10.21 -18.69 10.04
N LYS A 209 -10.44 -18.60 8.75
CA LYS A 209 -10.10 -17.41 7.98
C LYS A 209 -10.96 -16.21 8.41
N ALA A 210 -10.36 -15.03 8.42
CA ALA A 210 -11.03 -13.79 8.82
C ALA A 210 -12.36 -13.56 8.09
N GLU A 211 -12.41 -13.81 6.78
CA GLU A 211 -13.61 -13.62 5.96
C GLU A 211 -14.76 -14.56 6.31
N THR A 212 -14.52 -15.64 7.05
CA THR A 212 -15.53 -16.61 7.48
C THR A 212 -16.03 -16.37 8.90
N LEU A 213 -15.40 -15.49 9.65
CA LEU A 213 -15.79 -15.18 11.03
C LEU A 213 -17.07 -14.35 11.09
N PRO A 214 -18.04 -14.70 11.94
CA PRO A 214 -19.25 -13.90 12.14
C PRO A 214 -18.93 -12.47 12.58
N VAL A 215 -19.77 -11.50 12.23
CA VAL A 215 -19.61 -10.07 12.60
C VAL A 215 -19.43 -9.85 14.10
N GLY A 216 -20.11 -10.64 14.95
CA GLY A 216 -20.01 -10.57 16.42
C GLY A 216 -18.91 -11.42 17.03
N HIS A 217 -18.01 -12.02 16.24
CA HIS A 217 -16.95 -12.87 16.78
C HIS A 217 -15.93 -12.05 17.59
N PRO A 218 -15.45 -12.51 18.76
CA PRO A 218 -14.53 -11.77 19.63
C PRO A 218 -13.18 -11.45 18.96
N ALA A 219 -12.82 -12.16 17.91
CA ALA A 219 -11.64 -11.89 17.11
C ALA A 219 -11.59 -10.43 16.62
N TRP A 220 -12.73 -9.82 16.30
CA TRP A 220 -12.77 -8.45 15.78
C TRP A 220 -12.43 -7.40 16.83
N GLU A 221 -12.83 -7.64 18.08
CA GLU A 221 -12.44 -6.77 19.19
C GLU A 221 -10.95 -6.83 19.47
N LEU A 222 -10.35 -8.02 19.40
CA LEU A 222 -8.92 -8.22 19.60
C LEU A 222 -8.11 -7.64 18.44
N GLU A 223 -8.53 -7.89 17.19
CA GLU A 223 -7.93 -7.33 15.99
C GLU A 223 -7.91 -5.80 16.02
N ALA A 224 -9.08 -5.20 16.32
CA ALA A 224 -9.22 -3.76 16.45
C ALA A 224 -8.34 -3.20 17.58
N HIS A 225 -8.11 -3.95 18.64
CA HIS A 225 -7.26 -3.53 19.75
C HIS A 225 -5.79 -3.40 19.31
N TYR A 226 -5.23 -4.42 18.69
CA TYR A 226 -3.84 -4.37 18.21
C TYR A 226 -3.63 -3.30 17.14
N LEU A 227 -4.57 -3.17 16.21
CA LEU A 227 -4.53 -2.12 15.20
C LEU A 227 -4.59 -0.72 15.85
N ALA A 228 -5.48 -0.50 16.80
CA ALA A 228 -5.61 0.78 17.49
C ALA A 228 -4.37 1.13 18.34
N LEU A 229 -3.71 0.14 18.98
CA LEU A 229 -2.42 0.34 19.66
C LEU A 229 -1.35 0.85 18.69
N ALA A 230 -1.26 0.25 17.51
CA ALA A 230 -0.34 0.70 16.47
C ALA A 230 -0.66 2.12 16.01
N LEU A 231 -1.93 2.41 15.72
CA LEU A 231 -2.36 3.74 15.31
C LEU A 231 -2.06 4.80 16.38
N ALA A 232 -2.27 4.50 17.66
CA ALA A 232 -1.93 5.42 18.75
C ALA A 232 -0.44 5.78 18.75
N ASN A 233 0.44 4.80 18.52
CA ASN A 233 1.88 5.04 18.35
C ASN A 233 2.16 5.93 17.14
N TYR A 234 1.57 5.66 15.99
CA TYR A 234 1.78 6.46 14.78
C TYR A 234 1.26 7.88 14.93
N VAL A 235 0.13 8.08 15.61
CA VAL A 235 -0.39 9.41 15.93
C VAL A 235 0.61 10.20 16.76
N CYS A 236 1.17 9.58 17.81
CA CYS A 236 2.14 10.23 18.68
C CYS A 236 3.49 10.52 18.00
N VAL A 237 3.91 9.72 17.03
CA VAL A 237 5.22 9.83 16.36
C VAL A 237 5.17 10.72 15.13
N LEU A 238 4.13 10.61 14.31
CA LEU A 238 4.06 11.25 12.98
C LEU A 238 3.00 12.34 12.88
N SER A 239 2.07 12.41 13.85
CA SER A 239 0.97 13.38 13.86
C SER A 239 0.25 13.51 12.50
N PRO A 240 -0.23 12.41 11.90
CA PRO A 240 -0.80 12.44 10.56
C PRO A 240 -2.14 13.19 10.57
N GLN A 241 -2.44 13.88 9.46
CA GLN A 241 -3.74 14.54 9.21
C GLN A 241 -4.84 13.52 8.89
N ARG A 242 -4.46 12.33 8.43
CA ARG A 242 -5.36 11.20 8.10
C ARG A 242 -4.63 9.88 8.13
N ILE A 243 -5.35 8.82 8.48
CA ILE A 243 -4.88 7.44 8.37
C ILE A 243 -5.83 6.68 7.44
N ILE A 244 -5.29 6.07 6.40
CA ILE A 244 -6.03 5.28 5.43
C ILE A 244 -5.71 3.82 5.68
N MET A 245 -6.73 3.00 5.93
CA MET A 245 -6.56 1.58 6.25
C MET A 245 -7.25 0.71 5.19
N GLY A 246 -6.45 -0.01 4.43
CA GLY A 246 -6.88 -0.95 3.41
C GLY A 246 -6.44 -2.39 3.68
N GLY A 247 -6.56 -3.24 2.66
CA GLY A 247 -6.23 -4.66 2.73
C GLY A 247 -7.44 -5.56 3.03
N GLY A 248 -7.26 -6.86 2.83
CA GLY A 248 -8.35 -7.83 2.90
C GLY A 248 -9.02 -7.92 4.28
N VAL A 249 -8.26 -7.80 5.36
CA VAL A 249 -8.81 -7.82 6.73
C VAL A 249 -9.70 -6.60 6.98
N MET A 250 -9.31 -5.43 6.46
CA MET A 250 -10.09 -4.19 6.61
C MET A 250 -11.36 -4.14 5.78
N SER A 251 -11.60 -5.09 4.88
CA SER A 251 -12.85 -5.18 4.13
C SER A 251 -14.06 -5.57 4.99
N GLN A 252 -13.82 -5.98 6.23
CA GLN A 252 -14.87 -6.32 7.18
C GLN A 252 -15.50 -5.05 7.78
N PRO A 253 -16.80 -4.80 7.55
CA PRO A 253 -17.42 -3.50 7.83
C PRO A 253 -17.42 -3.12 9.32
N GLN A 254 -17.41 -4.10 10.23
CA GLN A 254 -17.38 -3.87 11.67
C GLN A 254 -16.01 -3.39 12.17
N LEU A 255 -14.90 -3.69 11.44
CA LEU A 255 -13.55 -3.52 12.00
C LEU A 255 -13.16 -2.03 12.11
N LEU A 256 -13.38 -1.26 11.05
CA LEU A 256 -12.97 0.15 11.04
C LEU A 256 -13.66 0.99 12.14
N PRO A 257 -14.99 0.85 12.39
CA PRO A 257 -15.63 1.49 13.55
C PRO A 257 -15.05 1.07 14.90
N LEU A 258 -14.67 -0.21 15.06
CA LEU A 258 -14.03 -0.71 16.29
C LEU A 258 -12.65 -0.06 16.50
N VAL A 259 -11.82 -0.02 15.46
CA VAL A 259 -10.49 0.61 15.49
C VAL A 259 -10.60 2.08 15.90
N ARG A 260 -11.52 2.83 15.32
CA ARG A 260 -11.75 4.26 15.63
C ARG A 260 -12.07 4.49 17.11
N ARG A 261 -13.03 3.72 17.65
CA ARG A 261 -13.41 3.84 19.08
C ARG A 261 -12.23 3.53 20.01
N LYS A 262 -11.50 2.45 19.70
CA LYS A 262 -10.34 2.04 20.52
C LYS A 262 -9.20 3.04 20.42
N LEU A 263 -8.93 3.60 19.24
CA LEU A 263 -7.91 4.64 19.06
C LEU A 263 -8.20 5.87 19.95
N VAL A 264 -9.41 6.41 19.89
CA VAL A 264 -9.82 7.56 20.72
C VAL A 264 -9.64 7.24 22.20
N SER A 265 -10.07 6.04 22.64
CA SER A 265 -9.90 5.58 24.01
C SER A 265 -8.43 5.46 24.42
N LEU A 266 -7.57 4.90 23.58
CA LEU A 266 -6.14 4.69 23.85
C LEU A 266 -5.34 6.00 23.90
N LEU A 267 -5.73 7.00 23.12
CA LEU A 267 -5.11 8.33 23.18
C LEU A 267 -5.46 9.09 24.50
N GLY A 268 -6.46 8.63 25.25
CA GLY A 268 -6.77 9.07 26.60
C GLY A 268 -7.03 10.56 26.74
N GLY A 269 -7.44 11.24 25.65
CA GLY A 269 -7.66 12.68 25.63
C GLY A 269 -6.36 13.51 25.65
N TYR A 270 -5.18 12.90 25.52
CA TYR A 270 -3.93 13.66 25.47
C TYR A 270 -3.78 14.45 24.16
N VAL A 271 -4.16 13.86 23.03
CA VAL A 271 -4.18 14.56 21.74
C VAL A 271 -5.53 15.25 21.57
N GLN A 272 -5.52 16.61 21.68
CA GLN A 272 -6.73 17.44 21.64
C GLN A 272 -7.01 17.95 20.22
N ALA A 273 -7.17 17.03 19.25
CA ALA A 273 -7.55 17.36 17.88
C ALA A 273 -9.01 16.96 17.62
N ALA A 274 -9.84 17.91 17.17
CA ALA A 274 -11.25 17.67 16.88
C ALA A 274 -11.44 16.57 15.82
N GLU A 275 -10.53 16.48 14.84
CA GLU A 275 -10.51 15.44 13.81
C GLU A 275 -10.47 14.04 14.41
N ILE A 276 -9.80 13.87 15.57
CA ILE A 276 -9.69 12.57 16.25
C ILE A 276 -10.84 12.38 17.22
N LEU A 277 -11.15 13.41 18.02
CA LEU A 277 -12.11 13.30 19.12
C LEU A 277 -13.56 13.29 18.65
N GLU A 278 -13.88 14.11 17.64
CA GLU A 278 -15.24 14.35 17.16
C GLU A 278 -15.49 13.75 15.78
N HIS A 279 -14.43 13.60 14.97
CA HIS A 279 -14.52 13.20 13.57
C HIS A 279 -13.62 12.01 13.22
N ALA A 280 -13.49 11.02 14.14
CA ALA A 280 -12.68 9.83 13.93
C ALA A 280 -13.05 9.05 12.65
N ASP A 281 -14.30 9.19 12.19
CA ASP A 281 -14.80 8.60 10.94
C ASP A 281 -14.20 9.25 9.69
N ARG A 282 -13.72 10.48 9.77
CA ARG A 282 -12.99 11.20 8.71
C ARG A 282 -11.48 11.14 8.88
N TYR A 283 -11.03 10.83 10.10
CA TYR A 283 -9.61 10.75 10.44
C TYR A 283 -9.02 9.38 10.06
N VAL A 284 -9.68 8.29 10.44
CA VAL A 284 -9.31 6.92 10.04
C VAL A 284 -10.31 6.43 9.02
N VAL A 285 -9.88 6.28 7.76
CA VAL A 285 -10.77 6.02 6.62
C VAL A 285 -10.35 4.78 5.82
N ALA A 286 -11.29 4.26 5.03
CA ALA A 286 -10.96 3.28 4.00
C ALA A 286 -10.33 3.97 2.78
N PRO A 287 -9.56 3.24 1.95
CA PRO A 287 -9.04 3.76 0.69
C PRO A 287 -10.16 4.23 -0.25
N ALA A 288 -10.08 5.46 -0.77
CA ALA A 288 -11.06 5.97 -1.73
C ALA A 288 -10.92 5.29 -3.10
N LEU A 289 -9.71 4.87 -3.46
CA LEU A 289 -9.43 4.14 -4.69
C LEU A 289 -9.75 2.62 -4.58
N GLY A 290 -10.09 2.16 -3.39
CA GLY A 290 -10.43 0.77 -3.11
C GLY A 290 -9.33 -0.20 -3.51
N SER A 291 -9.70 -1.27 -4.23
CA SER A 291 -8.74 -2.28 -4.70
C SER A 291 -7.83 -1.81 -5.84
N ARG A 292 -8.03 -0.60 -6.37
CA ARG A 292 -7.19 -0.01 -7.42
C ARG A 292 -6.04 0.85 -6.87
N ALA A 293 -5.95 1.06 -5.55
CA ALA A 293 -4.95 1.94 -4.95
C ALA A 293 -3.52 1.56 -5.35
N GLY A 294 -3.17 0.26 -5.37
CA GLY A 294 -1.84 -0.21 -5.74
C GLY A 294 -1.50 0.06 -7.21
N VAL A 295 -2.36 -0.34 -8.15
CA VAL A 295 -2.10 -0.14 -9.59
C VAL A 295 -2.15 1.33 -9.99
N LEU A 296 -3.05 2.13 -9.41
CA LEU A 296 -3.08 3.58 -9.63
C LEU A 296 -1.87 4.26 -8.99
N GLY A 297 -1.41 3.76 -7.83
CA GLY A 297 -0.17 4.19 -7.23
C GLY A 297 1.05 3.93 -8.13
N ALA A 298 1.13 2.75 -8.75
CA ALA A 298 2.14 2.46 -9.74
C ALA A 298 2.05 3.43 -10.94
N LEU A 299 0.83 3.78 -11.39
CA LEU A 299 0.65 4.78 -12.44
C LEU A 299 1.16 6.16 -12.00
N ALA A 300 0.91 6.56 -10.75
CA ALA A 300 1.44 7.80 -10.19
C ALA A 300 2.98 7.79 -10.11
N LEU A 301 3.60 6.66 -9.77
CA LEU A 301 5.05 6.48 -9.81
C LEU A 301 5.61 6.65 -11.23
N ALA A 302 4.95 6.10 -12.26
CA ALA A 302 5.36 6.32 -13.65
C ALA A 302 5.35 7.80 -14.03
N GLN A 303 4.34 8.55 -13.59
CA GLN A 303 4.23 9.99 -13.87
C GLN A 303 5.25 10.85 -13.12
N SER A 304 5.77 10.36 -12.00
CA SER A 304 6.72 11.11 -11.16
C SER A 304 8.17 11.08 -11.68
N VAL A 305 8.48 10.27 -12.69
CA VAL A 305 9.84 10.15 -13.25
C VAL A 305 10.02 10.88 -14.57
N LEU A 306 9.01 11.64 -15.00
CA LEU A 306 9.06 12.58 -16.13
C LEU A 306 9.15 14.02 -15.63
#